data_9f1ae0a8048a6a73295a2262b68508fa
#
_entry.id   9f1ae0a8048a6a73295a2262b68508fa
#
_cell.length_a   1.000
_cell.length_b   1.000
_cell.length_c   1.000
_cell.angle_alpha   90.00
_cell.angle_beta   90.00
_cell.angle_gamma   90.00
#
_symmetry.space_group_name_H-M   'P 1'
#
loop_
_entity.id
_entity.type
_entity.pdbx_description
1 polymer ?
#
loop_
_entity_poly.entity_id
_entity_poly.type
_entity_poly.pdbx_seq_one_letter_code
_entity_poly.pdbx_strand_id
1 'polypeptide(L)'
;MKKTFISKQAKEFRTKYNIANSRVQGIRSYQKSLIVEEFKEFIEAEGHLFRESDELHEEALKELADLVYVCYQYAENMGWFLDEALCRVHESNMSKLGEDGKPIYREDGKVLKGPNYKPPYLQYLV
;
A
#
# COMPACT_ATOMS: atom_id res chain seq x y z
N MET A 1 19.01 2.26 -13.18
CA MET A 1 18.11 1.29 -12.56
C MET A 1 16.77 1.25 -13.30
N LYS A 2 16.35 0.08 -13.68
CA LYS A 2 15.11 -0.08 -14.46
C LYS A 2 13.90 0.10 -13.53
N LYS A 3 13.02 1.06 -13.85
CA LYS A 3 11.77 1.23 -13.11
C LYS A 3 10.80 0.11 -13.47
N THR A 4 10.40 -0.66 -12.48
CA THR A 4 9.39 -1.70 -12.66
C THR A 4 8.19 -1.34 -11.80
N PHE A 5 7.01 -1.26 -12.40
CA PHE A 5 5.79 -1.06 -11.64
C PHE A 5 5.47 -2.34 -10.87
N ILE A 6 5.10 -2.18 -9.61
CA ILE A 6 4.79 -3.32 -8.73
C ILE A 6 3.58 -4.08 -9.26
N SER A 7 2.61 -3.39 -9.89
CA SER A 7 1.47 -4.05 -10.50
C SER A 7 1.86 -5.05 -11.59
N LYS A 8 2.93 -4.78 -12.34
CA LYS A 8 3.43 -5.72 -13.34
C LYS A 8 4.01 -6.97 -12.70
N GLN A 9 4.69 -6.80 -11.56
CA GLN A 9 5.23 -7.93 -10.81
C GLN A 9 4.10 -8.79 -10.23
N ALA A 10 3.05 -8.16 -9.73
CA ALA A 10 1.87 -8.87 -9.23
C ALA A 10 1.22 -9.69 -10.35
N LYS A 11 1.07 -9.11 -11.53
CA LYS A 11 0.52 -9.81 -12.69
C LYS A 11 1.40 -10.98 -13.12
N GLU A 12 2.71 -10.78 -13.14
CA GLU A 12 3.67 -11.84 -13.47
C GLU A 12 3.55 -13.01 -12.50
N PHE A 13 3.52 -12.72 -11.20
CA PHE A 13 3.38 -13.76 -10.19
C PHE A 13 2.09 -14.58 -10.42
N ARG A 14 0.97 -13.91 -10.60
CA ARG A 14 -0.32 -14.58 -10.79
C ARG A 14 -0.32 -15.41 -12.07
N THR A 15 0.29 -14.91 -13.12
CA THR A 15 0.38 -15.63 -14.40
C THR A 15 1.25 -16.88 -14.26
N LYS A 16 2.41 -16.76 -13.64
CA LYS A 16 3.35 -17.88 -13.47
C LYS A 16 2.80 -18.97 -12.56
N TYR A 17 2.05 -18.59 -11.54
CA TYR A 17 1.48 -19.55 -10.60
C TYR A 17 0.04 -19.94 -10.94
N ASN A 18 -0.44 -19.57 -12.12
CA ASN A 18 -1.77 -19.95 -12.64
C ASN A 18 -2.91 -19.53 -11.69
N ILE A 19 -2.81 -18.34 -11.12
CA ILE A 19 -3.83 -17.79 -10.23
C ILE A 19 -4.80 -16.97 -11.04
N ALA A 20 -6.04 -17.43 -11.15
CA ALA A 20 -7.09 -16.71 -11.88
C ALA A 20 -7.62 -15.53 -11.05
N ASN A 21 -7.90 -14.41 -11.73
CA ASN A 21 -8.52 -13.25 -11.10
C ASN A 21 -10.03 -13.45 -11.02
N SER A 22 -10.62 -13.12 -9.86
CA SER A 22 -12.06 -13.24 -9.68
C SER A 22 -12.54 -12.29 -8.59
N ARG A 23 -13.65 -11.60 -8.84
CA ARG A 23 -14.31 -10.71 -7.86
C ARG A 23 -15.32 -11.45 -6.99
N VAL A 24 -15.42 -12.76 -7.13
CA VAL A 24 -16.31 -13.60 -6.32
C VAL A 24 -15.92 -13.48 -4.85
N GLN A 25 -16.93 -13.42 -3.98
CA GLN A 25 -16.73 -13.18 -2.55
C GLN A 25 -15.71 -14.14 -1.92
N GLY A 26 -15.74 -15.42 -2.23
CA GLY A 26 -14.81 -16.40 -1.68
C GLY A 26 -13.35 -16.09 -2.03
N ILE A 27 -13.10 -15.69 -3.29
CA ILE A 27 -11.76 -15.34 -3.76
C ILE A 27 -11.30 -14.02 -3.13
N ARG A 28 -12.20 -13.02 -3.05
CA ARG A 28 -11.88 -11.75 -2.38
C ARG A 28 -11.55 -11.98 -0.90
N SER A 29 -12.32 -12.81 -0.22
CA SER A 29 -12.09 -13.14 1.19
C SER A 29 -10.75 -13.82 1.40
N TYR A 30 -10.38 -14.73 0.51
CA TYR A 30 -9.07 -15.38 0.55
C TYR A 30 -7.94 -14.35 0.38
N GLN A 31 -8.02 -13.51 -0.66
CA GLN A 31 -7.00 -12.48 -0.91
C GLN A 31 -6.89 -11.49 0.26
N LYS A 32 -8.02 -11.12 0.84
CA LYS A 32 -8.05 -10.26 2.03
C LYS A 32 -7.39 -10.93 3.23
N SER A 33 -7.61 -12.24 3.40
CA SER A 33 -7.00 -12.98 4.52
C SER A 33 -5.47 -12.97 4.45
N LEU A 34 -4.89 -12.96 3.24
CA LEU A 34 -3.45 -12.85 3.07
C LEU A 34 -2.93 -11.49 3.55
N ILE A 35 -3.69 -10.42 3.31
CA ILE A 35 -3.33 -9.09 3.82
C ILE A 35 -3.32 -9.09 5.35
N VAL A 36 -4.35 -9.68 5.97
CA VAL A 36 -4.43 -9.76 7.43
C VAL A 36 -3.26 -10.57 7.99
N GLU A 37 -2.94 -11.69 7.35
CA GLU A 37 -1.82 -12.56 7.77
C GLU A 37 -0.49 -11.80 7.72
N GLU A 38 -0.18 -11.16 6.59
CA GLU A 38 1.08 -10.43 6.44
C GLU A 38 1.14 -9.19 7.34
N PHE A 39 0.00 -8.55 7.59
CA PHE A 39 -0.08 -7.45 8.54
C PHE A 39 0.32 -7.92 9.95
N LYS A 40 -0.20 -9.05 10.39
CA LYS A 40 0.14 -9.61 11.71
C LYS A 40 1.63 -9.97 11.81
N GLU A 41 2.18 -10.56 10.75
CA GLU A 41 3.61 -10.90 10.70
C GLU A 41 4.48 -9.65 10.77
N PHE A 42 4.07 -8.58 10.08
CA PHE A 42 4.79 -7.31 10.17
C PHE A 42 4.73 -6.73 11.58
N ILE A 43 3.55 -6.71 12.21
CA ILE A 43 3.40 -6.19 13.58
C ILE A 43 4.29 -6.96 14.55
N GLU A 44 4.37 -8.27 14.41
CA GLU A 44 5.24 -9.10 15.25
C GLU A 44 6.72 -8.77 15.05
N ALA A 45 7.16 -8.70 13.80
CA ALA A 45 8.56 -8.36 13.49
C ALA A 45 8.90 -6.94 13.96
N GLU A 46 8.00 -5.98 13.77
CA GLU A 46 8.18 -4.60 14.21
C GLU A 46 8.30 -4.54 15.74
N GLY A 47 7.54 -5.36 16.45
CA GLY A 47 7.59 -5.42 17.92
C GLY A 47 8.95 -5.81 18.49
N HIS A 48 9.84 -6.39 17.68
CA HIS A 48 11.20 -6.75 18.10
C HIS A 48 12.21 -5.62 17.89
N LEU A 49 11.82 -4.51 17.27
CA LEU A 49 12.75 -3.42 16.89
C LEU A 49 13.22 -2.57 18.07
N PHE A 50 12.75 -2.85 19.29
CA PHE A 50 13.34 -2.23 20.49
C PHE A 50 14.81 -2.62 20.66
N ARG A 51 15.25 -3.67 19.97
CA ARG A 51 16.67 -4.08 19.90
C ARG A 51 17.30 -3.49 18.66
N GLU A 52 18.46 -2.84 18.81
CA GLU A 52 19.24 -2.28 17.71
C GLU A 52 20.03 -3.39 17.03
N SER A 53 19.46 -3.97 15.99
CA SER A 53 20.06 -5.05 15.22
C SER A 53 19.65 -4.93 13.75
N ASP A 54 20.61 -4.90 12.85
CA ASP A 54 20.35 -4.85 11.42
C ASP A 54 19.51 -6.04 10.96
N GLU A 55 19.74 -7.21 11.52
CA GLU A 55 18.98 -8.42 11.18
C GLU A 55 17.49 -8.26 11.52
N LEU A 56 17.17 -7.66 12.66
CA LEU A 56 15.77 -7.43 13.04
C LEU A 56 15.11 -6.39 12.14
N HIS A 57 15.85 -5.36 11.73
CA HIS A 57 15.36 -4.38 10.76
C HIS A 57 15.14 -5.01 9.38
N GLU A 58 16.05 -5.87 8.94
CA GLU A 58 15.90 -6.58 7.68
C GLU A 58 14.65 -7.48 7.70
N GLU A 59 14.41 -8.17 8.81
CA GLU A 59 13.23 -9.02 8.98
C GLU A 59 11.95 -8.18 8.93
N ALA A 60 11.90 -7.07 9.66
CA ALA A 60 10.74 -6.18 9.64
C ALA A 60 10.50 -5.60 8.25
N LEU A 61 11.56 -5.22 7.54
CA LEU A 61 11.45 -4.74 6.16
C LEU A 61 10.91 -5.82 5.23
N LYS A 62 11.38 -7.06 5.40
CA LYS A 62 10.88 -8.18 4.60
C LYS A 62 9.38 -8.38 4.84
N GLU A 63 8.93 -8.34 6.09
CA GLU A 63 7.50 -8.48 6.41
C GLU A 63 6.67 -7.30 5.89
N LEU A 64 7.22 -6.09 5.94
CA LEU A 64 6.55 -4.93 5.34
C LEU A 64 6.42 -5.08 3.82
N ALA A 65 7.47 -5.57 3.17
CA ALA A 65 7.45 -5.82 1.73
C ALA A 65 6.42 -6.91 1.37
N ASP A 66 6.34 -7.98 2.17
CA ASP A 66 5.34 -9.03 1.96
C ASP A 66 3.91 -8.47 2.09
N LEU A 67 3.69 -7.59 3.06
CA LEU A 67 2.39 -6.94 3.23
C LEU A 67 1.99 -6.12 1.99
N VAL A 68 2.91 -5.31 1.49
CA VAL A 68 2.66 -4.51 0.27
C VAL A 68 2.44 -5.44 -0.92
N TYR A 69 3.21 -6.52 -1.00
CA TYR A 69 3.09 -7.49 -2.08
C TYR A 69 1.68 -8.09 -2.14
N VAL A 70 1.13 -8.54 -1.02
CA VAL A 70 -0.23 -9.11 -1.01
C VAL A 70 -1.31 -8.04 -1.22
N CYS A 71 -1.06 -6.78 -0.87
CA CYS A 71 -1.95 -5.68 -1.22
C CYS A 71 -2.04 -5.54 -2.75
N TYR A 72 -0.92 -5.62 -3.45
CA TYR A 72 -0.90 -5.59 -4.91
C TYR A 72 -1.55 -6.83 -5.52
N GLN A 73 -1.40 -8.00 -4.90
CA GLN A 73 -2.11 -9.20 -5.34
C GLN A 73 -3.62 -9.01 -5.26
N TYR A 74 -4.09 -8.39 -4.18
CA TYR A 74 -5.52 -8.08 -4.03
C TYR A 74 -5.98 -7.15 -5.16
N ALA A 75 -5.26 -6.06 -5.40
CA ALA A 75 -5.61 -5.11 -6.44
C ALA A 75 -5.62 -5.75 -7.83
N GLU A 76 -4.61 -6.58 -8.13
CA GLU A 76 -4.53 -7.28 -9.41
C GLU A 76 -5.69 -8.26 -9.58
N ASN A 77 -6.04 -8.97 -8.51
CA ASN A 77 -7.22 -9.85 -8.51
C ASN A 77 -8.50 -9.09 -8.84
N MET A 78 -8.61 -7.85 -8.38
CA MET A 78 -9.79 -7.01 -8.60
C MET A 78 -9.76 -6.26 -9.93
N GLY A 79 -8.62 -6.24 -10.61
CA GLY A 79 -8.45 -5.42 -11.81
C GLY A 79 -8.30 -3.93 -11.50
N TRP A 80 -7.87 -3.58 -10.31
CA TRP A 80 -7.70 -2.19 -9.87
C TRP A 80 -6.31 -1.67 -10.24
N PHE A 81 -6.24 -0.41 -10.66
CA PHE A 81 -4.98 0.25 -11.03
C PHE A 81 -4.34 0.89 -9.79
N LEU A 82 -3.73 0.07 -8.94
CA LEU A 82 -3.20 0.53 -7.66
C LEU A 82 -2.00 1.48 -7.82
N ASP A 83 -1.13 1.27 -8.81
CA ASP A 83 -0.01 2.19 -9.06
C ASP A 83 -0.51 3.62 -9.27
N GLU A 84 -1.49 3.79 -10.15
CA GLU A 84 -2.06 5.11 -10.44
C GLU A 84 -2.84 5.66 -9.24
N ALA A 85 -3.57 4.80 -8.53
CA ALA A 85 -4.28 5.21 -7.33
C ALA A 85 -3.31 5.79 -6.28
N LEU A 86 -2.15 5.16 -6.09
CA LEU A 86 -1.13 5.65 -5.17
C LEU A 86 -0.59 7.02 -5.60
N CYS A 87 -0.37 7.23 -6.91
CA CYS A 87 0.04 8.54 -7.43
C CYS A 87 -1.00 9.61 -7.12
N ARG A 88 -2.27 9.30 -7.34
CA ARG A 88 -3.36 10.27 -7.08
C ARG A 88 -3.56 10.53 -5.59
N VAL A 89 -3.39 9.51 -4.76
CA VAL A 89 -3.40 9.66 -3.29
C VAL A 89 -2.24 10.56 -2.86
N HIS A 90 -1.06 10.37 -3.44
CA HIS A 90 0.09 11.23 -3.15
C HIS A 90 -0.19 12.69 -3.51
N GLU A 91 -0.71 12.94 -4.70
CA GLU A 91 -1.08 14.30 -5.13
C GLU A 91 -2.11 14.93 -4.18
N SER A 92 -3.11 14.13 -3.78
CA SER A 92 -4.10 14.56 -2.80
C SER A 92 -3.45 14.92 -1.46
N ASN A 93 -2.53 14.08 -0.99
CA ASN A 93 -1.81 14.33 0.26
C ASN A 93 -0.97 15.61 0.18
N MET A 94 -0.33 15.86 -0.95
CA MET A 94 0.45 17.10 -1.14
C MET A 94 -0.46 18.33 -1.21
N SER A 95 -1.71 18.19 -1.63
CA SER A 95 -2.67 19.30 -1.67
C SER A 95 -3.17 19.73 -0.28
N LYS A 96 -2.80 18.98 0.78
CA LYS A 96 -3.11 19.36 2.17
C LYS A 96 -2.32 20.55 2.68
N LEU A 97 -1.25 20.94 1.99
CA LEU A 97 -0.41 22.08 2.39
C LEU A 97 -1.23 23.38 2.48
N GLY A 98 -0.81 24.27 3.37
CA GLY A 98 -1.39 25.60 3.47
C GLY A 98 -1.07 26.48 2.27
N GLU A 99 -1.68 27.67 2.20
CA GLU A 99 -1.44 28.64 1.11
C GLU A 99 0.01 29.05 0.99
N ASP A 100 0.74 29.05 2.11
CA ASP A 100 2.18 29.36 2.16
C ASP A 100 3.07 28.18 1.72
N GLY A 101 2.49 27.07 1.30
CA GLY A 101 3.21 25.86 0.92
C GLY A 101 3.74 25.07 2.10
N LYS A 102 3.33 25.42 3.33
CA LYS A 102 3.77 24.75 4.55
C LYS A 102 2.65 23.86 5.12
N PRO A 103 3.03 22.80 5.84
CA PRO A 103 2.04 21.92 6.46
C PRO A 103 1.30 22.60 7.59
N ILE A 104 0.05 22.16 7.80
CA ILE A 104 -0.78 22.55 8.92
C ILE A 104 -0.92 21.31 9.80
N TYR A 105 -0.57 21.41 11.09
CA TYR A 105 -0.58 20.28 12.01
C TYR A 105 -1.64 20.42 13.09
N ARG A 106 -2.23 19.28 13.46
CA ARG A 106 -2.99 19.16 14.71
C ARG A 106 -1.99 19.04 15.87
N GLU A 107 -2.48 19.24 17.11
CA GLU A 107 -1.62 19.19 18.31
C GLU A 107 -0.83 17.89 18.46
N ASP A 108 -1.40 16.76 18.02
CA ASP A 108 -0.75 15.45 18.06
C ASP A 108 0.22 15.20 16.90
N GLY A 109 0.43 16.21 16.02
CA GLY A 109 1.31 16.10 14.87
C GLY A 109 0.65 15.60 13.60
N LYS A 110 -0.64 15.31 13.64
CA LYS A 110 -1.35 14.87 12.42
C LYS A 110 -1.46 16.01 11.42
N VAL A 111 -1.13 15.73 10.15
CA VAL A 111 -1.27 16.70 9.05
C VAL A 111 -2.76 16.96 8.79
N LEU A 112 -3.14 18.24 8.81
CA LEU A 112 -4.51 18.68 8.53
C LEU A 112 -4.64 19.10 7.08
N LYS A 113 -5.89 19.17 6.61
CA LYS A 113 -6.22 19.59 5.24
C LYS A 113 -6.17 21.12 5.16
N GLY A 114 -5.35 21.64 4.24
CA GLY A 114 -5.31 23.07 3.96
C GLY A 114 -6.44 23.52 3.05
N PRO A 115 -6.50 24.84 2.72
CA PRO A 115 -7.62 25.41 1.96
C PRO A 115 -7.71 24.89 0.52
N ASN A 116 -6.60 24.40 -0.05
CA ASN A 116 -6.56 23.92 -1.43
C ASN A 116 -6.63 22.40 -1.51
N TYR A 117 -7.00 21.72 -0.42
CA TYR A 117 -7.10 20.27 -0.41
C TYR A 117 -8.08 19.75 -1.45
N LYS A 118 -7.66 18.73 -2.17
CA LYS A 118 -8.49 17.99 -3.12
C LYS A 118 -8.40 16.51 -2.79
N PRO A 119 -9.53 15.81 -2.57
CA PRO A 119 -9.51 14.37 -2.37
C PRO A 119 -9.00 13.66 -3.63
N PRO A 120 -8.48 12.42 -3.50
CA PRO A 120 -7.99 11.70 -4.67
C PRO A 120 -9.15 11.30 -5.58
N TYR A 121 -8.96 11.51 -6.89
CA TYR A 121 -9.93 11.13 -7.90
C TYR A 121 -9.56 9.74 -8.41
N LEU A 122 -10.35 8.74 -8.01
CA LEU A 122 -10.05 7.33 -8.31
C LEU A 122 -11.01 6.71 -9.35
N GLN A 123 -11.90 7.52 -9.91
CA GLN A 123 -12.82 7.05 -10.94
C GLN A 123 -12.02 6.50 -12.14
N TYR A 124 -12.53 5.45 -12.75
CA TYR A 124 -11.90 4.72 -13.86
C TYR A 124 -10.66 3.89 -13.49
N LEU A 125 -10.33 3.78 -12.19
CA LEU A 125 -9.23 2.94 -11.73
C LEU A 125 -9.69 1.57 -11.20
N VAL A 126 -10.99 1.33 -11.21
CA VAL A 126 -11.59 0.10 -10.67
C VAL A 126 -12.40 -0.65 -11.72
#